data_c46c83772414a8fce9e6cd144aa2a7be
#
_entry.id   c46c83772414a8fce9e6cd144aa2a7be
#
_cell.length_a   1.000
_cell.length_b   1.000
_cell.length_c   1.000
_cell.angle_alpha   90.00
_cell.angle_beta   90.00
_cell.angle_gamma   90.00
#
_symmetry.space_group_name_H-M   'P 1'
#
loop_
_entity.id
_entity.type
_entity.pdbx_description
1 polymer ?
#
loop_
_entity_poly.entity_id
_entity_poly.type
_entity_poly.pdbx_seq_one_letter_code
_entity_poly.pdbx_strand_id
1 'polypeptide(L)'
;QEDQIYFALMNMPLNLDDFVYDTIFNERLLLVASKDHPAIRGLEAGTPDHPLPIDMKKLRRERFILLQEDQVMGHAMKNLFAKMNMEPKDALYTTSSTTSVNLAARGFGITFLPEGGIRHTAHVEQLAFFTVDNPPFSVPLLLLYKKNSIISPHAKDFIDMVKEYYRNLEEKKIQA
;
A
#
# COMPACT_ATOMS: atom_id res chain seq x y z
N GLN A 1 -21.64 19.78 17.50
CA GLN A 1 -21.23 19.88 16.10
C GLN A 1 -21.36 18.48 15.54
N GLU A 2 -22.31 18.28 14.63
CA GLU A 2 -22.50 17.00 13.94
C GLU A 2 -21.28 16.73 13.06
N ASP A 3 -20.70 15.54 13.17
CA ASP A 3 -19.63 15.06 12.31
C ASP A 3 -20.13 15.03 10.84
N GLN A 4 -19.62 15.93 10.01
CA GLN A 4 -20.06 16.09 8.63
C GLN A 4 -19.34 15.12 7.65
N ILE A 5 -18.72 14.04 8.13
CA ILE A 5 -18.11 13.03 7.27
C ILE A 5 -19.17 12.00 6.91
N TYR A 6 -19.60 12.02 5.66
CA TYR A 6 -20.60 11.10 5.14
C TYR A 6 -20.01 9.77 4.68
N PHE A 7 -18.78 9.78 4.20
CA PHE A 7 -18.05 8.60 3.75
C PHE A 7 -16.54 8.83 3.85
N ALA A 8 -15.77 7.74 3.85
CA ALA A 8 -14.32 7.77 3.80
C ALA A 8 -13.81 6.74 2.79
N LEU A 9 -12.72 7.09 2.11
CA LEU A 9 -11.97 6.20 1.24
C LEU A 9 -10.64 5.90 1.92
N MET A 10 -10.40 4.64 2.29
CA MET A 10 -9.17 4.26 2.98
C MET A 10 -8.86 2.78 2.82
N ASN A 11 -7.61 2.40 3.01
CA ASN A 11 -7.28 0.99 3.18
C ASN A 11 -7.94 0.46 4.47
N MET A 12 -8.15 -0.86 4.53
CA MET A 12 -8.92 -1.51 5.59
C MET A 12 -8.52 -1.02 6.99
N PRO A 13 -9.43 -0.35 7.74
CA PRO A 13 -9.17 0.07 9.11
C PRO A 13 -9.13 -1.13 10.07
N LEU A 14 -8.58 -0.91 11.27
CA LEU A 14 -8.47 -1.96 12.29
C LEU A 14 -9.82 -2.32 12.93
N ASN A 15 -10.80 -1.40 12.91
CA ASN A 15 -12.14 -1.61 13.44
C ASN A 15 -13.19 -1.05 12.48
N LEU A 16 -14.22 -1.86 12.18
CA LEU A 16 -15.31 -1.55 11.27
C LEU A 16 -16.70 -1.57 11.94
N ASP A 17 -16.77 -1.72 13.26
CA ASP A 17 -18.03 -1.99 13.97
C ASP A 17 -19.12 -0.96 13.73
N ASP A 18 -18.75 0.31 13.53
CA ASP A 18 -19.68 1.42 13.32
C ASP A 18 -19.90 1.77 11.84
N PHE A 19 -19.31 1.01 10.92
CA PHE A 19 -19.31 1.32 9.49
C PHE A 19 -19.96 0.22 8.67
N VAL A 20 -20.56 0.64 7.56
CA VAL A 20 -20.84 -0.19 6.40
C VAL A 20 -19.76 0.12 5.38
N TYR A 21 -19.30 -0.87 4.62
CA TYR A 21 -18.23 -0.66 3.65
C TYR A 21 -18.43 -1.47 2.37
N ASP A 22 -17.88 -0.92 1.29
CA ASP A 22 -17.70 -1.60 0.02
C ASP A 22 -16.22 -1.70 -0.29
N THR A 23 -15.71 -2.87 -0.67
CA THR A 23 -14.37 -2.99 -1.26
C THR A 23 -14.46 -2.53 -2.71
N ILE A 24 -13.75 -1.43 -3.04
CA ILE A 24 -13.79 -0.85 -4.37
C ILE A 24 -12.57 -1.18 -5.21
N PHE A 25 -11.46 -1.57 -4.58
CA PHE A 25 -10.23 -1.91 -5.25
C PHE A 25 -9.32 -2.75 -4.34
N ASN A 26 -8.43 -3.56 -4.93
CA ASN A 26 -7.34 -4.23 -4.22
C ASN A 26 -6.01 -3.64 -4.69
N GLU A 27 -5.38 -2.85 -3.84
CA GLU A 27 -4.09 -2.24 -4.12
C GLU A 27 -2.96 -3.23 -3.86
N ARG A 28 -2.07 -3.42 -4.83
CA ARG A 28 -0.85 -4.18 -4.59
C ARG A 28 0.02 -3.45 -3.57
N LEU A 29 0.54 -4.18 -2.60
CA LEU A 29 1.56 -3.66 -1.69
C LEU A 29 2.92 -3.95 -2.31
N LEU A 30 3.59 -2.92 -2.80
CA LEU A 30 4.88 -3.06 -3.47
C LEU A 30 6.01 -2.90 -2.47
N LEU A 31 7.02 -3.75 -2.62
CA LEU A 31 8.31 -3.59 -1.95
C LEU A 31 9.10 -2.51 -2.70
N VAL A 32 9.68 -1.59 -1.95
CA VAL A 32 10.37 -0.40 -2.47
C VAL A 32 11.77 -0.32 -1.86
N ALA A 33 12.78 -0.19 -2.70
CA ALA A 33 14.16 -0.02 -2.30
C ALA A 33 14.88 0.97 -3.23
N SER A 34 16.00 1.54 -2.78
CA SER A 34 16.90 2.27 -3.69
C SER A 34 17.40 1.34 -4.79
N LYS A 35 17.51 1.82 -6.03
CA LYS A 35 18.15 1.08 -7.13
C LYS A 35 19.59 0.65 -6.81
N ASP A 36 20.26 1.42 -5.96
CA ASP A 36 21.65 1.15 -5.53
C ASP A 36 21.73 0.26 -4.28
N HIS A 37 20.58 -0.20 -3.75
CA HIS A 37 20.56 -1.02 -2.54
C HIS A 37 21.31 -2.35 -2.77
N PRO A 38 22.26 -2.75 -1.89
CA PRO A 38 23.09 -3.95 -2.11
C PRO A 38 22.30 -5.22 -2.37
N ALA A 39 21.17 -5.40 -1.70
CA ALA A 39 20.34 -6.62 -1.80
C ALA A 39 19.64 -6.80 -3.15
N ILE A 40 19.51 -5.72 -3.93
CA ILE A 40 18.87 -5.76 -5.27
C ILE A 40 19.88 -5.44 -6.39
N ARG A 41 21.15 -5.22 -6.03
CA ARG A 41 22.19 -4.94 -7.03
C ARG A 41 22.31 -6.09 -8.00
N GLY A 42 22.23 -5.78 -9.30
CA GLY A 42 22.26 -6.78 -10.37
C GLY A 42 20.92 -7.40 -10.71
N LEU A 43 19.86 -7.06 -9.99
CA LEU A 43 18.49 -7.34 -10.43
C LEU A 43 18.02 -6.24 -11.37
N GLU A 44 17.15 -6.60 -12.29
CA GLU A 44 16.41 -5.61 -13.05
C GLU A 44 15.51 -4.80 -12.11
N ALA A 45 15.54 -3.48 -12.22
CA ALA A 45 14.73 -2.61 -11.39
C ALA A 45 13.33 -2.47 -11.98
N GLY A 46 12.33 -3.01 -11.29
CA GLY A 46 10.93 -2.78 -11.63
C GLY A 46 10.56 -1.30 -11.50
N THR A 47 9.61 -0.87 -12.33
CA THR A 47 9.03 0.48 -12.29
C THR A 47 7.67 0.45 -11.55
N PRO A 48 7.10 1.62 -11.20
CA PRO A 48 5.76 1.68 -10.63
C PRO A 48 4.68 0.97 -11.46
N ASP A 49 4.72 1.16 -12.77
CA ASP A 49 3.73 0.59 -13.69
C ASP A 49 4.04 -0.90 -13.99
N HIS A 50 5.31 -1.28 -13.96
CA HIS A 50 5.78 -2.64 -14.21
C HIS A 50 6.72 -3.11 -13.08
N PRO A 51 6.17 -3.36 -11.86
CA PRO A 51 6.96 -3.89 -10.77
C PRO A 51 7.32 -5.36 -11.05
N LEU A 52 8.55 -5.74 -10.73
CA LEU A 52 9.05 -7.09 -10.97
C LEU A 52 8.87 -7.97 -9.73
N PRO A 53 8.68 -9.28 -9.89
CA PRO A 53 8.58 -10.18 -8.75
C PRO A 53 9.93 -10.30 -8.01
N ILE A 54 9.89 -10.33 -6.68
CA ILE A 54 11.06 -10.60 -5.85
C ILE A 54 10.77 -11.65 -4.78
N ASP A 55 11.74 -12.53 -4.56
CA ASP A 55 11.69 -13.46 -3.42
C ASP A 55 12.08 -12.74 -2.13
N MET A 56 11.08 -12.40 -1.34
CA MET A 56 11.25 -11.67 -0.08
C MET A 56 12.13 -12.43 0.93
N LYS A 57 12.19 -13.78 0.84
CA LYS A 57 13.05 -14.59 1.73
C LYS A 57 14.53 -14.30 1.55
N LYS A 58 14.97 -13.85 0.37
CA LYS A 58 16.34 -13.41 0.11
C LYS A 58 16.70 -12.14 0.86
N LEU A 59 15.68 -11.34 1.22
CA LEU A 59 15.83 -10.06 1.91
C LEU A 59 15.77 -10.17 3.44
N ARG A 60 15.69 -11.36 4.00
CA ARG A 60 15.47 -11.61 5.44
C ARG A 60 16.54 -11.02 6.37
N ARG A 61 17.69 -10.65 5.84
CA ARG A 61 18.82 -10.07 6.61
C ARG A 61 18.92 -8.57 6.43
N GLU A 62 18.12 -8.02 5.53
CA GLU A 62 18.13 -6.60 5.24
C GLU A 62 17.36 -5.82 6.29
N ARG A 63 17.67 -4.53 6.40
CA ARG A 63 16.90 -3.61 7.22
C ARG A 63 15.60 -3.28 6.53
N PHE A 64 14.48 -3.45 7.24
CA PHE A 64 13.17 -2.98 6.81
C PHE A 64 12.82 -1.69 7.52
N ILE A 65 12.21 -0.76 6.78
CA ILE A 65 11.64 0.47 7.31
C ILE A 65 10.12 0.28 7.30
N LEU A 66 9.55 0.09 8.48
CA LEU A 66 8.15 -0.32 8.65
C LEU A 66 7.32 0.78 9.28
N LEU A 67 6.04 0.78 9.04
CA LEU A 67 5.10 1.60 9.79
C LEU A 67 4.74 0.91 11.10
N GLN A 68 4.39 1.70 12.12
CA GLN A 68 3.97 1.16 13.41
C GLN A 68 2.69 0.33 13.27
N GLU A 69 2.56 -0.74 14.06
CA GLU A 69 1.48 -1.73 13.93
C GLU A 69 0.09 -1.18 14.25
N ASP A 70 -0.01 -0.10 14.98
CA ASP A 70 -1.26 0.62 15.23
C ASP A 70 -1.77 1.40 14.01
N GLN A 71 -0.97 1.48 12.96
CA GLN A 71 -1.35 2.05 11.67
C GLN A 71 -1.82 0.96 10.70
N VAL A 72 -2.79 1.30 9.85
CA VAL A 72 -3.36 0.39 8.84
C VAL A 72 -2.28 -0.28 8.00
N MET A 73 -1.33 0.50 7.48
CA MET A 73 -0.25 -0.05 6.65
C MET A 73 0.79 -0.84 7.46
N GLY A 74 1.04 -0.46 8.72
CA GLY A 74 1.88 -1.25 9.62
C GLY A 74 1.29 -2.64 9.87
N HIS A 75 -0.01 -2.70 10.11
CA HIS A 75 -0.73 -3.97 10.23
C HIS A 75 -0.69 -4.81 8.94
N ALA A 76 -0.84 -4.18 7.77
CA ALA A 76 -0.70 -4.87 6.48
C ALA A 76 0.70 -5.45 6.27
N MET A 77 1.74 -4.69 6.62
CA MET A 77 3.14 -5.16 6.58
C MET A 77 3.36 -6.36 7.51
N LYS A 78 2.83 -6.30 8.72
CA LYS A 78 2.87 -7.43 9.67
C LYS A 78 2.20 -8.68 9.09
N ASN A 79 1.03 -8.53 8.51
CA ASN A 79 0.31 -9.64 7.86
C ASN A 79 1.09 -10.22 6.68
N LEU A 80 1.76 -9.37 5.88
CA LEU A 80 2.64 -9.82 4.81
C LEU A 80 3.79 -10.67 5.36
N PHE A 81 4.48 -10.20 6.41
CA PHE A 81 5.57 -10.96 7.02
C PHE A 81 5.09 -12.29 7.59
N ALA A 82 3.94 -12.30 8.26
CA ALA A 82 3.33 -13.53 8.78
C ALA A 82 2.99 -14.52 7.66
N LYS A 83 2.39 -14.03 6.55
CA LYS A 83 2.08 -14.85 5.38
C LYS A 83 3.33 -15.46 4.76
N MET A 84 4.44 -14.72 4.73
CA MET A 84 5.73 -15.20 4.23
C MET A 84 6.48 -16.12 5.20
N ASN A 85 5.94 -16.33 6.41
CA ASN A 85 6.63 -17.00 7.52
C ASN A 85 8.02 -16.41 7.74
N MET A 86 8.06 -15.08 7.85
CA MET A 86 9.26 -14.27 7.97
C MET A 86 9.15 -13.30 9.15
N GLU A 87 10.26 -13.06 9.82
CA GLU A 87 10.42 -11.95 10.77
C GLU A 87 11.58 -11.07 10.32
N PRO A 88 11.40 -9.74 10.25
CA PRO A 88 12.49 -8.83 9.96
C PRO A 88 13.52 -8.87 11.09
N LYS A 89 14.78 -9.18 10.75
CA LYS A 89 15.86 -9.23 11.75
C LYS A 89 16.36 -7.85 12.17
N ASP A 90 16.21 -6.87 11.30
CA ASP A 90 16.54 -5.46 11.53
C ASP A 90 15.35 -4.63 11.01
N ALA A 91 14.72 -3.87 11.90
CA ALA A 91 13.57 -3.05 11.56
C ALA A 91 13.67 -1.65 12.18
N LEU A 92 13.50 -0.63 11.35
CA LEU A 92 13.30 0.75 11.75
C LEU A 92 11.83 1.07 11.65
N TYR A 93 11.23 1.59 12.71
CA TYR A 93 9.81 1.97 12.71
C TYR A 93 9.63 3.47 12.56
N THR A 94 8.64 3.87 11.79
CA THR A 94 8.21 5.26 11.60
C THR A 94 6.69 5.35 11.57
N THR A 95 6.14 6.55 11.79
CA THR A 95 4.70 6.82 11.66
C THR A 95 4.35 7.43 10.30
N SER A 96 5.32 7.66 9.43
CA SER A 96 5.13 8.35 8.15
C SER A 96 5.61 7.49 6.98
N SER A 97 4.68 7.15 6.07
CA SER A 97 5.00 6.47 4.82
C SER A 97 5.94 7.29 3.93
N THR A 98 5.79 8.61 3.91
CA THR A 98 6.71 9.50 3.19
C THR A 98 8.13 9.41 3.75
N THR A 99 8.28 9.36 5.08
CA THR A 99 9.58 9.18 5.73
C THR A 99 10.18 7.83 5.38
N SER A 100 9.39 6.73 5.42
CA SER A 100 9.90 5.40 5.10
C SER A 100 10.43 5.31 3.67
N VAL A 101 9.72 5.91 2.70
CA VAL A 101 10.15 5.93 1.29
C VAL A 101 11.38 6.81 1.08
N ASN A 102 11.45 7.98 1.72
CA ASN A 102 12.62 8.86 1.64
C ASN A 102 13.89 8.20 2.23
N LEU A 103 13.75 7.44 3.30
CA LEU A 103 14.86 6.66 3.86
C LEU A 103 15.25 5.52 2.92
N ALA A 104 14.28 4.82 2.34
CA ALA A 104 14.55 3.77 1.35
C ALA A 104 15.28 4.32 0.12
N ALA A 105 14.87 5.49 -0.42
CA ALA A 105 15.53 6.14 -1.54
C ALA A 105 17.01 6.47 -1.26
N ARG A 106 17.35 6.75 0.00
CA ARG A 106 18.71 6.99 0.46
C ARG A 106 19.49 5.73 0.84
N GLY A 107 18.91 4.54 0.61
CA GLY A 107 19.57 3.26 0.87
C GLY A 107 19.61 2.84 2.35
N PHE A 108 18.83 3.47 3.24
CA PHE A 108 18.79 3.10 4.65
C PHE A 108 18.07 1.77 4.93
N GLY A 109 17.36 1.23 3.94
CA GLY A 109 16.64 -0.04 4.06
C GLY A 109 15.60 -0.20 2.97
N ILE A 110 14.71 -1.16 3.18
CA ILE A 110 13.63 -1.55 2.27
C ILE A 110 12.29 -1.24 2.94
N THR A 111 11.33 -0.73 2.19
CA THR A 111 9.99 -0.45 2.72
C THR A 111 8.91 -1.00 1.80
N PHE A 112 7.66 -0.75 2.16
CA PHE A 112 6.50 -1.12 1.37
C PHE A 112 5.60 0.09 1.14
N LEU A 113 4.95 0.12 -0.02
CA LEU A 113 4.04 1.20 -0.40
C LEU A 113 2.87 0.62 -1.19
N PRO A 114 1.62 1.00 -0.89
CA PRO A 114 0.50 0.72 -1.78
C PRO A 114 0.74 1.39 -3.14
N GLU A 115 0.41 0.70 -4.22
CA GLU A 115 0.66 1.22 -5.57
C GLU A 115 0.02 2.59 -5.85
N GLY A 116 -1.13 2.88 -5.26
CA GLY A 116 -1.77 4.21 -5.36
C GLY A 116 -0.97 5.33 -4.72
N GLY A 117 -0.14 5.01 -3.72
CA GLY A 117 0.73 5.99 -3.04
C GLY A 117 1.95 6.43 -3.86
N ILE A 118 2.33 5.66 -4.88
CA ILE A 118 3.56 5.88 -5.64
C ILE A 118 3.52 7.20 -6.43
N ARG A 119 2.35 7.56 -6.97
CA ARG A 119 2.18 8.79 -7.76
C ARG A 119 2.51 10.08 -7.00
N HIS A 120 2.51 9.99 -5.67
CA HIS A 120 2.80 11.10 -4.76
C HIS A 120 4.17 10.98 -4.10
N THR A 121 4.98 10.02 -4.55
CA THR A 121 6.29 9.74 -3.98
C THR A 121 7.36 10.58 -4.66
N ALA A 122 8.17 11.29 -3.87
CA ALA A 122 9.37 11.95 -4.35
C ALA A 122 10.44 10.91 -4.70
N HIS A 123 11.36 11.27 -5.62
CA HIS A 123 12.53 10.47 -6.00
C HIS A 123 12.20 9.08 -6.58
N VAL A 124 11.04 8.95 -7.27
CA VAL A 124 10.63 7.68 -7.91
C VAL A 124 11.71 7.13 -8.84
N GLU A 125 12.43 8.00 -9.52
CA GLU A 125 13.54 7.67 -10.43
C GLU A 125 14.72 6.96 -9.74
N GLN A 126 14.88 7.12 -8.43
CA GLN A 126 15.92 6.47 -7.62
C GLN A 126 15.47 5.14 -7.03
N LEU A 127 14.20 4.81 -7.15
CA LEU A 127 13.58 3.65 -6.54
C LEU A 127 13.35 2.51 -7.53
N ALA A 128 13.45 1.30 -7.02
CA ALA A 128 13.03 0.06 -7.66
C ALA A 128 11.78 -0.49 -6.94
N PHE A 129 10.85 -1.05 -7.71
CA PHE A 129 9.56 -1.52 -7.24
C PHE A 129 9.38 -3.00 -7.55
N PHE A 130 8.96 -3.75 -6.54
CA PHE A 130 8.80 -5.19 -6.67
C PHE A 130 7.46 -5.66 -6.13
N THR A 131 6.90 -6.70 -6.76
CA THR A 131 5.79 -7.45 -6.18
C THR A 131 6.33 -8.55 -5.30
N VAL A 132 5.64 -8.80 -4.19
CA VAL A 132 5.91 -9.90 -3.27
C VAL A 132 4.75 -10.87 -3.30
N ASP A 133 5.06 -12.17 -3.25
CA ASP A 133 4.09 -13.25 -3.36
C ASP A 133 3.54 -13.48 -4.79
N ASN A 134 2.85 -14.61 -4.98
CA ASN A 134 2.16 -14.96 -6.22
C ASN A 134 0.83 -15.68 -5.89
N PRO A 135 -0.34 -15.05 -6.09
CA PRO A 135 -0.53 -13.71 -6.63
C PRO A 135 0.04 -12.61 -5.72
N PRO A 136 0.32 -11.39 -6.27
CA PRO A 136 0.91 -10.30 -5.50
C PRO A 136 0.09 -9.96 -4.25
N PHE A 137 0.78 -9.75 -3.14
CA PHE A 137 0.12 -9.33 -1.90
C PHE A 137 -0.55 -7.98 -2.09
N SER A 138 -1.82 -7.89 -1.70
CA SER A 138 -2.63 -6.69 -1.87
C SER A 138 -3.38 -6.35 -0.60
N VAL A 139 -3.77 -5.09 -0.49
CA VAL A 139 -4.58 -4.54 0.60
C VAL A 139 -5.87 -3.96 0.02
N PRO A 140 -7.02 -4.23 0.63
CA PRO A 140 -8.28 -3.69 0.14
C PRO A 140 -8.35 -2.17 0.37
N LEU A 141 -8.82 -1.45 -0.63
CA LEU A 141 -9.27 -0.07 -0.53
C LEU A 141 -10.77 -0.07 -0.35
N LEU A 142 -11.23 0.48 0.76
CA LEU A 142 -12.62 0.48 1.17
C LEU A 142 -13.23 1.86 1.02
N LEU A 143 -14.46 1.89 0.59
CA LEU A 143 -15.35 3.02 0.72
C LEU A 143 -16.25 2.75 1.93
N LEU A 144 -16.14 3.56 2.97
CA LEU A 144 -16.83 3.40 4.24
C LEU A 144 -17.91 4.44 4.41
N TYR A 145 -19.03 4.02 5.00
CA TYR A 145 -20.12 4.89 5.44
C TYR A 145 -20.40 4.61 6.91
N LYS A 146 -20.67 5.65 7.69
CA LYS A 146 -21.16 5.47 9.05
C LYS A 146 -22.54 4.80 9.01
N LYS A 147 -22.77 3.77 9.83
CA LYS A 147 -24.10 3.15 9.98
C LYS A 147 -25.15 4.22 10.26
N ASN A 148 -26.32 4.10 9.63
CA ASN A 148 -27.44 5.04 9.79
C ASN A 148 -27.18 6.48 9.33
N SER A 149 -26.13 6.77 8.56
CA SER A 149 -25.94 8.09 7.96
C SER A 149 -26.83 8.27 6.73
N ILE A 150 -27.38 9.46 6.58
CA ILE A 150 -28.13 9.86 5.37
C ILE A 150 -27.12 10.38 4.35
N ILE A 151 -26.96 9.65 3.25
CA ILE A 151 -26.07 10.05 2.16
C ILE A 151 -26.85 11.03 1.25
N SER A 152 -26.35 12.25 1.11
CA SER A 152 -26.95 13.23 0.22
C SER A 152 -26.83 12.81 -1.26
N PRO A 153 -27.71 13.29 -2.17
CA PRO A 153 -27.60 13.00 -3.59
C PRO A 153 -26.22 13.33 -4.17
N HIS A 154 -25.65 14.48 -3.83
CA HIS A 154 -24.31 14.88 -4.28
C HIS A 154 -23.20 13.96 -3.77
N ALA A 155 -23.30 13.49 -2.50
CA ALA A 155 -22.35 12.52 -1.97
C ALA A 155 -22.47 11.17 -2.72
N LYS A 156 -23.69 10.77 -3.11
CA LYS A 156 -23.93 9.56 -3.91
C LYS A 156 -23.31 9.68 -5.30
N ASP A 157 -23.49 10.80 -5.98
CA ASP A 157 -22.88 11.05 -7.30
C ASP A 157 -21.35 10.95 -7.23
N PHE A 158 -20.75 11.53 -6.18
CA PHE A 158 -19.31 11.43 -5.96
C PHE A 158 -18.86 9.98 -5.70
N ILE A 159 -19.60 9.23 -4.90
CA ILE A 159 -19.34 7.81 -4.61
C ILE A 159 -19.36 6.99 -5.90
N ASP A 160 -20.36 7.22 -6.75
CA ASP A 160 -20.53 6.51 -8.01
C ASP A 160 -19.35 6.84 -8.96
N MET A 161 -18.92 8.10 -9.02
CA MET A 161 -17.74 8.53 -9.78
C MET A 161 -16.46 7.86 -9.28
N VAL A 162 -16.26 7.74 -7.96
CA VAL A 162 -15.10 7.06 -7.36
C VAL A 162 -15.11 5.57 -7.72
N LYS A 163 -16.26 4.91 -7.61
CA LYS A 163 -16.42 3.49 -7.98
C LYS A 163 -16.12 3.25 -9.45
N GLU A 164 -16.60 4.12 -10.33
CA GLU A 164 -16.33 4.06 -11.77
C GLU A 164 -14.83 4.25 -12.08
N TYR A 165 -14.18 5.21 -11.44
CA TYR A 165 -12.74 5.44 -11.60
C TYR A 165 -11.92 4.18 -11.29
N TYR A 166 -12.18 3.54 -10.15
CA TYR A 166 -11.44 2.34 -9.74
C TYR A 166 -11.78 1.11 -10.60
N ARG A 167 -13.01 0.98 -11.08
CA ARG A 167 -13.39 -0.07 -12.04
C ARG A 167 -12.60 0.06 -13.35
N ASN A 168 -12.53 1.27 -13.90
CA ASN A 168 -11.76 1.56 -15.11
C ASN A 168 -10.26 1.31 -14.92
N LEU A 169 -9.74 1.54 -13.70
CA LEU A 169 -8.35 1.26 -13.36
C LEU A 169 -8.07 -0.25 -13.32
N GLU A 170 -9.01 -1.03 -12.80
CA GLU A 170 -8.89 -2.49 -12.72
C GLU A 170 -8.94 -3.14 -14.12
N GLU A 171 -9.85 -2.67 -14.99
CA GLU A 171 -9.94 -3.13 -16.37
C GLU A 171 -8.64 -2.88 -17.17
N LYS A 172 -8.01 -1.73 -16.99
CA LYS A 172 -6.72 -1.42 -17.61
C LYS A 172 -5.59 -2.34 -17.14
N LYS A 173 -5.62 -2.79 -15.88
CA LYS A 173 -4.61 -3.72 -15.34
C LYS A 173 -4.75 -5.14 -15.89
N ILE A 174 -5.98 -5.56 -16.24
CA ILE A 174 -6.24 -6.89 -16.80
C ILE A 174 -5.78 -6.95 -18.27
N GLN A 175 -5.73 -5.80 -18.95
CA GLN A 175 -5.35 -5.70 -20.36
C GLN A 175 -3.85 -5.47 -20.61
N ALA A 176 -3.08 -5.18 -19.56
CA ALA A 176 -1.64 -4.91 -19.61
C ALA A 176 -0.82 -6.13 -19.18
#